data_51ad6b0a8ce311a01568fe8b41911ddb
#
_entry.id   51ad6b0a8ce311a01568fe8b41911ddb
#
_cell.length_a   1.000
_cell.length_b   1.000
_cell.length_c   1.000
_cell.angle_alpha   90.00
_cell.angle_beta   90.00
_cell.angle_gamma   90.00
#
_symmetry.space_group_name_H-M   'P 1'
#
loop_
_entity.id
_entity.type
_entity.pdbx_description
1 polymer ?
#
loop_
_entity_poly.entity_id
_entity_poly.type
_entity_poly.pdbx_seq_one_letter_code
_entity_poly.pdbx_strand_id
1 'polypeptide(L)'
;DKIPINFKKKLNSQMEDKMLLVFDIGNSNIVMGAYDGKKLYRHWRISTDRQKTGDEYGMLINELFRFQGMDMNDIDDIIISSVVPPLVIPISKMCERYFKIKPLLVGPGIKTGIRLVYENPRLLGADRIVNVVGAFEQYGGPLIVIDIGTATTFDVVNDKGDFLGGVIAPGIGMSADALFQKAANL
;
A
#
# COMPACT_ATOMS: atom_id res chain seq x y z
N ASP A 1 -7.80 -21.80 14.19
CA ASP A 1 -7.09 -21.39 15.42
C ASP A 1 -7.16 -19.89 15.52
N LYS A 2 -7.98 -19.39 16.47
CA LYS A 2 -8.13 -17.97 16.76
C LYS A 2 -6.83 -17.48 17.40
N ILE A 3 -6.24 -16.42 16.84
CA ILE A 3 -5.11 -15.72 17.48
C ILE A 3 -5.58 -15.32 18.88
N PRO A 4 -4.85 -15.67 19.95
CA PRO A 4 -5.26 -15.37 21.32
C PRO A 4 -5.47 -13.86 21.47
N ILE A 5 -6.60 -13.48 22.09
CA ILE A 5 -7.00 -12.09 22.38
C ILE A 5 -5.85 -11.30 23.09
N ASN A 6 -4.99 -12.00 23.83
CA ASN A 6 -3.81 -11.43 24.48
C ASN A 6 -2.71 -10.96 23.50
N PHE A 7 -2.62 -11.57 22.29
CA PHE A 7 -1.63 -11.16 21.30
C PHE A 7 -2.06 -9.87 20.60
N LYS A 8 -3.37 -9.75 20.26
CA LYS A 8 -3.96 -8.50 19.74
C LYS A 8 -3.82 -7.34 20.75
N LYS A 9 -4.01 -7.61 22.04
CA LYS A 9 -3.87 -6.61 23.11
C LYS A 9 -2.43 -6.16 23.32
N LYS A 10 -1.47 -7.08 23.20
CA LYS A 10 -0.03 -6.79 23.33
C LYS A 10 0.52 -6.06 22.10
N LEU A 11 0.03 -6.39 20.89
CA LEU A 11 0.36 -5.64 19.68
C LEU A 11 -0.20 -4.21 19.74
N ASN A 12 -1.48 -4.06 20.16
CA ASN A 12 -2.12 -2.75 20.27
C ASN A 12 -1.43 -1.85 21.33
N SER A 13 -1.03 -2.39 22.47
CA SER A 13 -0.34 -1.59 23.52
C SER A 13 1.11 -1.22 23.17
N GLN A 14 1.75 -1.89 22.22
CA GLN A 14 3.07 -1.53 21.70
C GLN A 14 3.02 -0.55 20.52
N MET A 15 1.84 -0.31 19.95
CA MET A 15 1.64 0.62 18.81
C MET A 15 1.10 2.00 19.26
N GLU A 16 0.75 2.17 20.54
CA GLU A 16 0.09 3.41 21.01
C GLU A 16 0.98 4.66 21.00
N ASP A 17 2.32 4.50 20.82
CA ASP A 17 3.27 5.62 20.78
C ASP A 17 4.27 5.51 19.62
N LYS A 18 3.96 4.76 18.55
CA LYS A 18 4.89 4.55 17.45
C LYS A 18 4.39 5.17 16.14
N MET A 19 5.28 5.92 15.48
CA MET A 19 5.04 6.50 14.17
C MET A 19 5.34 5.48 13.07
N LEU A 20 4.31 5.05 12.34
CA LEU A 20 4.42 4.13 11.21
C LEU A 20 4.36 4.88 9.89
N LEU A 21 5.38 4.74 9.05
CA LEU A 21 5.34 5.22 7.67
C LEU A 21 4.94 4.09 6.72
N VAL A 22 3.89 4.32 5.95
CA VAL A 22 3.43 3.39 4.92
C VAL A 22 3.67 3.95 3.53
N PHE A 23 4.11 3.07 2.60
CA PHE A 23 4.25 3.38 1.19
C PHE A 23 3.31 2.50 0.38
N ASP A 24 2.55 3.10 -0.50
CA ASP A 24 1.87 2.43 -1.60
C ASP A 24 2.48 2.90 -2.92
N ILE A 25 3.24 2.00 -3.56
CA ILE A 25 4.01 2.30 -4.77
C ILE A 25 3.25 1.75 -5.98
N GLY A 26 2.41 2.61 -6.55
CA GLY A 26 1.66 2.36 -7.77
C GLY A 26 2.42 2.76 -9.05
N ASN A 27 1.89 2.35 -10.20
CA ASN A 27 2.51 2.65 -11.50
C ASN A 27 2.54 4.15 -11.85
N SER A 28 1.57 4.92 -11.38
CA SER A 28 1.46 6.36 -11.66
C SER A 28 1.88 7.24 -10.48
N ASN A 29 1.59 6.81 -9.25
CA ASN A 29 1.87 7.57 -8.04
C ASN A 29 2.44 6.68 -6.94
N ILE A 30 3.29 7.28 -6.11
CA ILE A 30 3.66 6.77 -4.79
C ILE A 30 2.86 7.57 -3.78
N VAL A 31 2.06 6.90 -2.98
CA VAL A 31 1.33 7.48 -1.85
C VAL A 31 2.03 7.09 -0.56
N MET A 32 2.20 8.04 0.34
CA MET A 32 2.81 7.82 1.65
C MET A 32 1.85 8.31 2.74
N GLY A 33 1.81 7.59 3.85
CA GLY A 33 1.05 7.98 5.03
C GLY A 33 1.86 7.76 6.29
N ALA A 34 1.97 8.78 7.15
CA ALA A 34 2.52 8.65 8.49
C ALA A 34 1.36 8.49 9.48
N TYR A 35 1.39 7.42 10.25
CA TYR A 35 0.38 7.09 11.24
C TYR A 35 0.96 7.17 12.65
N ASP A 36 0.25 7.88 13.52
CA ASP A 36 0.45 7.86 14.97
C ASP A 36 -0.56 6.87 15.57
N GLY A 37 -0.09 5.70 15.92
CA GLY A 37 -0.94 4.57 16.25
C GLY A 37 -1.91 4.24 15.11
N LYS A 38 -3.22 4.49 15.32
CA LYS A 38 -4.27 4.26 14.30
C LYS A 38 -4.66 5.52 13.52
N LYS A 39 -4.14 6.69 13.91
CA LYS A 39 -4.53 7.97 13.32
C LYS A 39 -3.58 8.33 12.20
N LEU A 40 -4.12 8.60 11.01
CA LEU A 40 -3.36 9.20 9.92
C LEU A 40 -2.95 10.63 10.33
N TYR A 41 -1.66 10.83 10.56
CA TYR A 41 -1.09 12.10 10.98
C TYR A 41 -0.80 13.01 9.79
N ARG A 42 -0.12 12.47 8.76
CA ARG A 42 0.23 13.17 7.51
C ARG A 42 0.16 12.21 6.33
N HIS A 43 -0.04 12.76 5.14
CA HIS A 43 0.05 11.98 3.92
C HIS A 43 0.64 12.81 2.78
N TRP A 44 1.24 12.12 1.81
CA TRP A 44 1.84 12.72 0.63
C TRP A 44 1.57 11.87 -0.59
N ARG A 45 1.62 12.50 -1.74
CA ARG A 45 1.54 11.83 -3.05
C ARG A 45 2.59 12.44 -3.96
N ILE A 46 3.40 11.59 -4.58
CA ILE A 46 4.39 11.98 -5.57
C ILE A 46 4.22 11.12 -6.82
N SER A 47 4.69 11.61 -7.97
CA SER A 47 4.69 10.82 -9.20
C SER A 47 5.67 9.65 -9.09
N THR A 48 5.29 8.52 -9.65
CA THR A 48 6.19 7.37 -9.78
C THR A 48 7.16 7.61 -10.92
N ASP A 49 8.45 7.67 -10.60
CA ASP A 49 9.54 7.77 -11.58
C ASP A 49 10.46 6.57 -11.40
N ARG A 50 10.46 5.67 -12.39
CA ARG A 50 11.25 4.43 -12.34
C ARG A 50 12.75 4.65 -12.54
N GLN A 51 13.16 5.84 -12.97
CA GLN A 51 14.56 6.18 -13.21
C GLN A 51 15.23 6.83 -12.00
N LYS A 52 14.42 7.35 -11.04
CA LYS A 52 14.95 7.93 -9.81
C LYS A 52 15.66 6.90 -8.94
N THR A 53 16.79 7.32 -8.44
CA THR A 53 17.57 6.60 -7.45
C THR A 53 16.93 6.67 -6.07
N GLY A 54 17.34 5.79 -5.15
CA GLY A 54 16.91 5.87 -3.75
C GLY A 54 17.32 7.19 -3.10
N ASP A 55 18.45 7.77 -3.46
CA ASP A 55 18.92 9.05 -2.90
C ASP A 55 18.03 10.21 -3.33
N GLU A 56 17.60 10.25 -4.61
CA GLU A 56 16.65 11.27 -5.10
C GLU A 56 15.29 11.18 -4.40
N TYR A 57 14.78 9.95 -4.20
CA TYR A 57 13.56 9.76 -3.39
C TYR A 57 13.77 10.18 -1.93
N GLY A 58 14.92 9.85 -1.33
CA GLY A 58 15.25 10.22 0.03
C GLY A 58 15.28 11.75 0.22
N MET A 59 15.91 12.47 -0.70
CA MET A 59 15.93 13.94 -0.68
C MET A 59 14.53 14.53 -0.81
N LEU A 60 13.74 14.03 -1.77
CA LEU A 60 12.37 14.51 -1.98
C LEU A 60 11.49 14.27 -0.73
N ILE A 61 11.57 13.09 -0.13
CA ILE A 61 10.78 12.75 1.05
C ILE A 61 11.22 13.58 2.25
N ASN A 62 12.52 13.78 2.43
CA ASN A 62 13.05 14.64 3.49
C ASN A 62 12.50 16.08 3.39
N GLU A 63 12.49 16.67 2.18
CA GLU A 63 11.92 17.99 1.97
C GLU A 63 10.42 18.05 2.27
N LEU A 64 9.65 17.03 1.86
CA LEU A 64 8.22 16.93 2.17
C LEU A 64 7.97 16.83 3.69
N PHE A 65 8.79 16.07 4.40
CA PHE A 65 8.71 15.94 5.86
C PHE A 65 9.01 17.27 6.54
N ARG A 66 10.14 17.89 6.20
CA ARG A 66 10.54 19.18 6.76
C ARG A 66 9.51 20.29 6.53
N PHE A 67 8.91 20.32 5.34
CA PHE A 67 7.87 21.31 5.03
C PHE A 67 6.63 21.18 5.94
N GLN A 68 6.36 19.97 6.45
CA GLN A 68 5.25 19.71 7.38
C GLN A 68 5.70 19.62 8.85
N GLY A 69 6.95 20.00 9.16
CA GLY A 69 7.47 20.00 10.51
C GLY A 69 7.74 18.61 11.09
N MET A 70 8.02 17.64 10.23
CA MET A 70 8.43 16.27 10.61
C MET A 70 9.89 16.04 10.31
N ASP A 71 10.51 15.12 11.07
CA ASP A 71 11.85 14.58 10.81
C ASP A 71 11.76 13.09 10.43
N MET A 72 12.74 12.62 9.65
CA MET A 72 12.82 11.20 9.32
C MET A 72 13.06 10.32 10.57
N ASN A 73 13.68 10.87 11.61
CA ASN A 73 13.90 10.18 12.87
C ASN A 73 12.63 10.04 13.73
N ASP A 74 11.54 10.71 13.38
CA ASP A 74 10.25 10.55 14.05
C ASP A 74 9.58 9.20 13.70
N ILE A 75 10.07 8.51 12.66
CA ILE A 75 9.50 7.25 12.16
C ILE A 75 10.14 6.07 12.89
N ASP A 76 9.30 5.18 13.43
CA ASP A 76 9.73 3.97 14.13
C ASP A 76 9.72 2.70 13.27
N ASP A 77 8.76 2.60 12.37
CA ASP A 77 8.57 1.43 11.49
C ASP A 77 8.12 1.84 10.09
N ILE A 78 8.43 1.03 9.07
CA ILE A 78 8.08 1.29 7.68
C ILE A 78 7.48 0.04 7.04
N ILE A 79 6.35 0.21 6.32
CA ILE A 79 5.73 -0.82 5.48
C ILE A 79 5.66 -0.32 4.04
N ILE A 80 6.00 -1.19 3.09
CA ILE A 80 5.94 -0.91 1.66
C ILE A 80 5.04 -1.92 0.96
N SER A 81 3.99 -1.44 0.32
CA SER A 81 3.24 -2.13 -0.74
C SER A 81 3.74 -1.63 -2.09
N SER A 82 4.00 -2.51 -3.05
CA SER A 82 4.48 -2.09 -4.37
C SER A 82 4.01 -3.02 -5.48
N VAL A 83 3.57 -2.41 -6.58
CA VAL A 83 3.33 -3.07 -7.88
C VAL A 83 4.35 -2.61 -8.93
N VAL A 84 5.46 -1.99 -8.50
CA VAL A 84 6.54 -1.50 -9.36
C VAL A 84 7.87 -2.15 -8.94
N PRO A 85 8.17 -3.38 -9.40
CA PRO A 85 9.34 -4.14 -8.97
C PRO A 85 10.68 -3.38 -9.05
N PRO A 86 10.96 -2.57 -10.10
CA PRO A 86 12.21 -1.82 -10.19
C PRO A 86 12.46 -0.84 -9.04
N LEU A 87 11.39 -0.35 -8.37
CA LEU A 87 11.51 0.62 -7.27
C LEU A 87 11.63 -0.03 -5.88
N VAL A 88 11.35 -1.31 -5.76
CA VAL A 88 11.37 -1.99 -4.45
C VAL A 88 12.74 -1.90 -3.80
N ILE A 89 13.80 -2.24 -4.54
CA ILE A 89 15.18 -2.22 -4.01
C ILE A 89 15.67 -0.79 -3.74
N PRO A 90 15.57 0.17 -4.67
CA PRO A 90 15.97 1.55 -4.42
C PRO A 90 15.29 2.17 -3.20
N ILE A 91 13.95 2.03 -3.08
CA ILE A 91 13.20 2.61 -1.95
C ILE A 91 13.51 1.87 -0.65
N SER A 92 13.66 0.54 -0.66
CA SER A 92 14.07 -0.19 0.56
C SER A 92 15.44 0.26 1.07
N LYS A 93 16.42 0.40 0.16
CA LYS A 93 17.76 0.92 0.52
C LYS A 93 17.71 2.37 1.01
N MET A 94 16.83 3.18 0.44
CA MET A 94 16.56 4.54 0.90
C MET A 94 16.06 4.53 2.34
N CYS A 95 15.09 3.67 2.67
CA CYS A 95 14.58 3.54 4.03
C CYS A 95 15.70 3.13 5.00
N GLU A 96 16.51 2.12 4.68
CA GLU A 96 17.63 1.70 5.49
C GLU A 96 18.69 2.80 5.68
N ARG A 97 18.96 3.57 4.62
CA ARG A 97 19.99 4.60 4.62
C ARG A 97 19.59 5.86 5.40
N TYR A 98 18.39 6.36 5.18
CA TYR A 98 17.95 7.66 5.68
C TYR A 98 17.10 7.57 6.94
N PHE A 99 16.20 6.61 7.02
CA PHE A 99 15.40 6.35 8.24
C PHE A 99 16.08 5.40 9.22
N LYS A 100 17.14 4.68 8.80
CA LYS A 100 17.78 3.61 9.59
C LYS A 100 16.88 2.44 9.92
N ILE A 101 15.82 2.26 9.13
CA ILE A 101 14.77 1.24 9.31
C ILE A 101 14.78 0.32 8.11
N LYS A 102 14.81 -0.99 8.36
CA LYS A 102 14.56 -2.00 7.33
C LYS A 102 13.05 -2.15 7.13
N PRO A 103 12.51 -1.79 5.96
CA PRO A 103 11.06 -1.80 5.76
C PRO A 103 10.52 -3.22 5.67
N LEU A 104 9.28 -3.41 6.13
CA LEU A 104 8.48 -4.60 5.86
C LEU A 104 7.88 -4.50 4.46
N LEU A 105 8.24 -5.45 3.58
CA LEU A 105 7.69 -5.50 2.22
C LEU A 105 6.44 -6.38 2.20
N VAL A 106 5.32 -5.83 1.72
CA VAL A 106 4.11 -6.63 1.48
C VAL A 106 4.33 -7.50 0.25
N GLY A 107 4.22 -8.81 0.42
CA GLY A 107 4.46 -9.77 -0.65
C GLY A 107 4.17 -11.20 -0.25
N PRO A 108 4.50 -12.17 -1.12
CA PRO A 108 4.26 -13.59 -0.85
C PRO A 108 4.91 -14.03 0.47
N GLY A 109 4.13 -14.70 1.31
CA GLY A 109 4.59 -15.23 2.60
C GLY A 109 4.29 -14.34 3.81
N ILE A 110 3.84 -13.10 3.62
CA ILE A 110 3.35 -12.28 4.72
C ILE A 110 1.99 -12.80 5.21
N LYS A 111 1.86 -12.97 6.52
CA LYS A 111 0.59 -13.34 7.16
C LYS A 111 -0.28 -12.10 7.33
N THR A 112 -1.18 -11.87 6.40
CA THR A 112 -2.09 -10.72 6.40
C THR A 112 -3.38 -10.96 7.21
N GLY A 113 -3.64 -12.20 7.62
CA GLY A 113 -4.92 -12.59 8.23
C GLY A 113 -6.03 -12.90 7.22
N ILE A 114 -5.84 -12.57 5.96
CA ILE A 114 -6.74 -12.93 4.85
C ILE A 114 -6.25 -14.22 4.20
N ARG A 115 -7.15 -15.18 3.99
CA ARG A 115 -6.85 -16.39 3.23
C ARG A 115 -7.12 -16.13 1.74
N LEU A 116 -6.11 -16.34 0.91
CA LEU A 116 -6.23 -16.18 -0.54
C LEU A 116 -6.74 -17.51 -1.14
N VAL A 117 -8.02 -17.55 -1.50
CA VAL A 117 -8.65 -18.67 -2.21
C VAL A 117 -8.63 -18.34 -3.70
N TYR A 118 -7.43 -18.30 -4.26
CA TYR A 118 -7.16 -17.92 -5.64
C TYR A 118 -6.18 -18.91 -6.27
N GLU A 119 -6.39 -19.28 -7.53
CA GLU A 119 -5.60 -20.31 -8.19
C GLU A 119 -4.09 -20.04 -8.17
N ASN A 120 -3.69 -18.77 -8.31
CA ASN A 120 -2.29 -18.39 -8.26
C ASN A 120 -2.06 -17.14 -7.38
N PRO A 121 -1.99 -17.31 -6.04
CA PRO A 121 -1.84 -16.20 -5.11
C PRO A 121 -0.59 -15.33 -5.34
N ARG A 122 0.44 -15.87 -6.02
CA ARG A 122 1.68 -15.14 -6.32
C ARG A 122 1.52 -14.07 -7.40
N LEU A 123 0.46 -14.15 -8.21
CA LEU A 123 0.15 -13.17 -9.25
C LEU A 123 -0.72 -12.02 -8.74
N LEU A 124 -1.20 -12.11 -7.50
CA LEU A 124 -2.02 -11.06 -6.90
C LEU A 124 -1.13 -9.88 -6.51
N GLY A 125 -1.47 -8.69 -7.01
CA GLY A 125 -0.76 -7.45 -6.67
C GLY A 125 -0.84 -7.15 -5.18
N ALA A 126 0.23 -6.60 -4.62
CA ALA A 126 0.31 -6.24 -3.21
C ALA A 126 -0.74 -5.18 -2.83
N ASP A 127 -1.01 -4.23 -3.74
CA ASP A 127 -2.05 -3.20 -3.62
C ASP A 127 -3.43 -3.79 -3.36
N ARG A 128 -3.84 -4.81 -4.11
CA ARG A 128 -5.13 -5.50 -3.93
C ARG A 128 -5.19 -6.21 -2.57
N ILE A 129 -4.09 -6.83 -2.15
CA ILE A 129 -4.02 -7.52 -0.85
C ILE A 129 -4.21 -6.50 0.28
N VAL A 130 -3.50 -5.38 0.28
CA VAL A 130 -3.59 -4.39 1.37
C VAL A 130 -4.95 -3.70 1.40
N ASN A 131 -5.55 -3.42 0.24
CA ASN A 131 -6.90 -2.87 0.13
C ASN A 131 -7.95 -3.80 0.75
N VAL A 132 -7.88 -5.09 0.43
CA VAL A 132 -8.79 -6.11 0.97
C VAL A 132 -8.61 -6.29 2.48
N VAL A 133 -7.36 -6.35 2.95
CA VAL A 133 -7.05 -6.46 4.38
C VAL A 133 -7.62 -5.26 5.15
N GLY A 134 -7.36 -4.04 4.66
CA GLY A 134 -7.85 -2.82 5.28
C GLY A 134 -9.36 -2.72 5.30
N ALA A 135 -10.02 -3.04 4.18
CA ALA A 135 -11.47 -3.00 4.07
C ALA A 135 -12.13 -4.05 4.98
N PHE A 136 -11.62 -5.29 5.00
CA PHE A 136 -12.18 -6.35 5.85
C PHE A 136 -11.99 -6.06 7.34
N GLU A 137 -10.84 -5.52 7.76
CA GLU A 137 -10.60 -5.16 9.17
C GLU A 137 -11.53 -4.02 9.61
N GLN A 138 -11.88 -3.09 8.71
CA GLN A 138 -12.71 -1.93 9.03
C GLN A 138 -14.20 -2.23 8.97
N TYR A 139 -14.66 -3.01 7.99
CA TYR A 139 -16.09 -3.18 7.70
C TYR A 139 -16.60 -4.61 7.91
N GLY A 140 -15.70 -5.59 8.07
CA GLY A 140 -16.07 -7.02 8.06
C GLY A 140 -16.40 -7.50 6.65
N GLY A 141 -17.11 -8.64 6.57
CA GLY A 141 -17.55 -9.24 5.30
C GLY A 141 -19.00 -9.72 5.36
N PRO A 142 -19.58 -10.14 4.22
CA PRO A 142 -18.97 -10.13 2.87
C PRO A 142 -18.88 -8.72 2.28
N LEU A 143 -17.89 -8.48 1.41
CA LEU A 143 -17.71 -7.17 0.77
C LEU A 143 -17.07 -7.28 -0.62
N ILE A 144 -17.23 -6.23 -1.40
CA ILE A 144 -16.50 -6.00 -2.65
C ILE A 144 -15.70 -4.72 -2.47
N VAL A 145 -14.37 -4.82 -2.64
CA VAL A 145 -13.48 -3.67 -2.65
C VAL A 145 -13.33 -3.19 -4.08
N ILE A 146 -13.61 -1.90 -4.30
CA ILE A 146 -13.43 -1.27 -5.62
C ILE A 146 -12.33 -0.23 -5.48
N ASP A 147 -11.26 -0.39 -6.25
CA ASP A 147 -10.18 0.58 -6.36
C ASP A 147 -10.18 1.19 -7.76
N ILE A 148 -10.33 2.51 -7.83
CA ILE A 148 -10.42 3.28 -9.08
C ILE A 148 -9.12 4.08 -9.24
N GLY A 149 -8.17 3.49 -9.98
CA GLY A 149 -6.87 4.07 -10.25
C GLY A 149 -6.50 4.04 -11.73
N THR A 150 -5.25 3.74 -12.02
CA THR A 150 -4.77 3.47 -13.40
C THR A 150 -5.53 2.31 -14.03
N ALA A 151 -5.79 1.26 -13.26
CA ALA A 151 -6.80 0.24 -13.53
C ALA A 151 -7.95 0.40 -12.52
N THR A 152 -9.12 -0.16 -12.83
CA THR A 152 -10.20 -0.34 -11.86
C THR A 152 -10.22 -1.80 -11.46
N THR A 153 -10.06 -2.08 -10.17
CA THR A 153 -10.13 -3.44 -9.63
C THR A 153 -11.39 -3.65 -8.81
N PHE A 154 -11.91 -4.86 -8.85
CA PHE A 154 -13.05 -5.31 -8.05
C PHE A 154 -12.61 -6.57 -7.34
N ASP A 155 -12.53 -6.55 -6.02
CA ASP A 155 -12.02 -7.64 -5.19
C ASP A 155 -13.10 -8.15 -4.25
N VAL A 156 -13.37 -9.46 -4.28
CA VAL A 156 -14.45 -10.10 -3.53
C VAL A 156 -13.91 -10.81 -2.31
N VAL A 157 -14.50 -10.49 -1.15
CA VAL A 157 -14.18 -11.12 0.13
C VAL A 157 -15.45 -11.67 0.77
N ASN A 158 -15.40 -12.91 1.27
CA ASN A 158 -16.54 -13.51 1.94
C ASN A 158 -16.65 -13.07 3.42
N ASP A 159 -17.67 -13.58 4.11
CA ASP A 159 -17.94 -13.33 5.53
C ASP A 159 -16.83 -13.82 6.49
N LYS A 160 -15.99 -14.75 6.03
CA LYS A 160 -14.86 -15.32 6.80
C LYS A 160 -13.54 -14.59 6.58
N GLY A 161 -13.51 -13.58 5.68
CA GLY A 161 -12.30 -12.90 5.27
C GLY A 161 -11.50 -13.65 4.21
N ASP A 162 -12.09 -14.62 3.48
CA ASP A 162 -11.42 -15.25 2.37
C ASP A 162 -11.50 -14.35 1.14
N PHE A 163 -10.38 -14.06 0.52
CA PHE A 163 -10.31 -13.44 -0.80
C PHE A 163 -10.65 -14.46 -1.87
N LEU A 164 -11.78 -14.27 -2.55
CA LEU A 164 -12.31 -15.21 -3.53
C LEU A 164 -11.81 -14.95 -4.96
N GLY A 165 -11.22 -13.80 -5.21
CA GLY A 165 -10.81 -13.36 -6.54
C GLY A 165 -11.36 -11.99 -6.88
N GLY A 166 -11.18 -11.57 -8.12
CA GLY A 166 -11.67 -10.27 -8.57
C GLY A 166 -11.48 -10.06 -10.06
N VAL A 167 -11.87 -8.87 -10.50
CA VAL A 167 -11.81 -8.44 -11.91
C VAL A 167 -10.93 -7.20 -11.99
N ILE A 168 -10.21 -7.06 -13.09
CA ILE A 168 -9.44 -5.88 -13.43
C ILE A 168 -10.00 -5.31 -14.73
N ALA A 169 -10.37 -4.03 -14.72
CA ALA A 169 -10.81 -3.29 -15.88
C ALA A 169 -9.89 -2.07 -16.11
N PRO A 170 -9.86 -1.47 -17.29
CA PRO A 170 -9.17 -0.22 -17.50
C PRO A 170 -9.70 0.87 -16.55
N GLY A 171 -8.81 1.71 -16.03
CA GLY A 171 -9.20 2.89 -15.27
C GLY A 171 -9.89 3.94 -16.13
N ILE A 172 -10.51 4.93 -15.48
CA ILE A 172 -11.30 5.97 -16.18
C ILE A 172 -10.45 6.72 -17.21
N GLY A 173 -9.22 7.13 -16.83
CA GLY A 173 -8.32 7.83 -17.74
C GLY A 173 -7.93 6.99 -18.94
N MET A 174 -7.50 5.73 -18.72
CA MET A 174 -7.15 4.80 -19.79
C MET A 174 -8.34 4.55 -20.74
N SER A 175 -9.56 4.43 -20.19
CA SER A 175 -10.77 4.23 -20.99
C SER A 175 -11.08 5.45 -21.85
N ALA A 176 -10.97 6.65 -21.29
CA ALA A 176 -11.17 7.89 -22.02
C ALA A 176 -10.11 8.07 -23.14
N ASP A 177 -8.83 7.87 -22.81
CA ASP A 177 -7.73 7.96 -23.78
C ASP A 177 -7.92 6.96 -24.95
N ALA A 178 -8.28 5.72 -24.64
CA ALA A 178 -8.55 4.71 -25.65
C ALA A 178 -9.74 5.10 -26.54
N LEU A 179 -10.78 5.70 -25.97
CA LEU A 179 -11.95 6.18 -26.69
C LEU A 179 -11.57 7.31 -27.64
N PHE A 180 -10.85 8.33 -27.17
CA PHE A 180 -10.37 9.45 -27.99
C PHE A 180 -9.44 9.01 -29.12
N GLN A 181 -8.57 8.03 -28.86
CA GLN A 181 -7.63 7.52 -29.86
C GLN A 181 -8.29 6.62 -30.93
N LYS A 182 -9.38 5.93 -30.60
CA LYS A 182 -9.98 4.92 -31.45
C LYS A 182 -11.29 5.36 -32.10
N ALA A 183 -11.98 6.35 -31.56
CA ALA A 183 -13.25 6.83 -32.12
C ALA A 183 -13.03 8.13 -32.91
N ALA A 184 -13.32 8.07 -34.20
CA ALA A 184 -13.05 9.16 -35.14
C ALA A 184 -13.89 10.44 -34.92
N ASN A 185 -14.95 10.40 -34.10
CA ASN A 185 -15.90 11.51 -33.91
C ASN A 185 -16.45 11.61 -32.47
N LEU A 186 -15.59 11.44 -31.46
CA LEU A 186 -15.97 11.67 -30.06
C LEU A 186 -15.11 12.79 -29.47
#